data_7c0a82552af2fccd684038b55d712196
#
_entry.id   7c0a82552af2fccd684038b55d712196
#
_cell.length_a   1.000
_cell.length_b   1.000
_cell.length_c   1.000
_cell.angle_alpha   90.00
_cell.angle_beta   90.00
_cell.angle_gamma   90.00
#
_symmetry.space_group_name_H-M   'P 1'
#
loop_
_entity.id
_entity.type
_entity.pdbx_description
1 polymer ?
#
loop_
_entity_poly.entity_id
_entity_poly.type
_entity_poly.pdbx_seq_one_letter_code
_entity_poly.pdbx_strand_id
1 'polypeptide(L)'
;GSSGTSGATGSSGSSGTSGSSGTSGVINVVNSGVRRVMTDIDGDSARANTNLIFNDTGGSASEGLLTVTGDVIISNDLTVQGTASFLDTENLLVKDRFILLASGSAGTGDGGIVIQQGTQNVGDTFAYDGLSTSRWGVTSSFNAENSGFTPDAFMAAVVVGVGSALPTSVASRYQQSGNIFTSASGDVYIYS
;
A
#
# COMPACT_ATOMS: atom_id res chain seq x y z
N GLY A 1 44.70 -98.08 7.31
CA GLY A 1 43.97 -96.84 7.64
C GLY A 1 43.91 -95.92 6.42
N SER A 2 42.73 -95.54 5.97
CA SER A 2 42.48 -94.61 4.90
C SER A 2 42.52 -93.20 5.46
N SER A 3 43.34 -92.35 4.84
CA SER A 3 43.43 -90.92 5.18
C SER A 3 42.16 -90.21 4.72
N GLY A 4 41.54 -89.50 5.65
CA GLY A 4 40.36 -88.65 5.30
C GLY A 4 40.71 -87.53 4.36
N THR A 5 39.87 -87.29 3.38
CA THR A 5 39.97 -86.17 2.41
C THR A 5 39.72 -84.83 3.12
N SER A 6 40.62 -83.86 2.88
CA SER A 6 40.48 -82.48 3.37
C SER A 6 39.19 -81.87 2.83
N GLY A 7 38.43 -81.25 3.73
CA GLY A 7 37.23 -80.50 3.34
C GLY A 7 37.53 -79.32 2.37
N ALA A 8 36.64 -79.12 1.46
CA ALA A 8 36.75 -78.00 0.49
C ALA A 8 36.72 -76.65 1.22
N THR A 9 37.62 -75.73 0.74
CA THR A 9 37.69 -74.35 1.24
C THR A 9 36.38 -73.65 0.89
N GLY A 10 35.72 -73.05 1.89
CA GLY A 10 34.52 -72.28 1.67
C GLY A 10 34.82 -71.01 0.75
N SER A 11 33.94 -70.74 -0.18
CA SER A 11 34.03 -69.54 -1.05
C SER A 11 33.83 -68.25 -0.25
N SER A 12 34.73 -67.32 -0.42
CA SER A 12 34.58 -65.97 0.16
C SER A 12 33.25 -65.34 -0.29
N GLY A 13 32.48 -64.81 0.65
CA GLY A 13 31.27 -64.07 0.30
C GLY A 13 31.59 -62.87 -0.56
N SER A 14 30.75 -62.61 -1.57
CA SER A 14 30.87 -61.39 -2.41
C SER A 14 30.60 -60.17 -1.55
N SER A 15 31.47 -59.16 -1.63
CA SER A 15 31.25 -57.86 -1.02
C SER A 15 29.98 -57.28 -1.55
N GLY A 16 29.07 -56.83 -0.65
CA GLY A 16 27.86 -56.14 -1.03
C GLY A 16 28.20 -54.86 -1.87
N THR A 17 27.48 -54.65 -2.94
CA THR A 17 27.57 -53.43 -3.72
C THR A 17 27.18 -52.23 -2.83
N SER A 18 28.06 -51.22 -2.78
CA SER A 18 27.76 -49.95 -2.10
C SER A 18 26.45 -49.42 -2.65
N GLY A 19 25.49 -49.05 -1.78
CA GLY A 19 24.26 -48.41 -2.20
C GLY A 19 24.58 -47.15 -3.01
N SER A 20 23.91 -46.92 -4.13
CA SER A 20 24.02 -45.70 -4.88
C SER A 20 23.59 -44.53 -3.99
N SER A 21 24.44 -43.52 -3.87
CA SER A 21 24.05 -42.28 -3.25
C SER A 21 22.76 -41.80 -3.90
N GLY A 22 21.75 -41.45 -3.09
CA GLY A 22 20.50 -40.89 -3.59
C GLY A 22 20.84 -39.66 -4.46
N THR A 23 20.30 -39.59 -5.66
CA THR A 23 20.38 -38.40 -6.50
C THR A 23 19.77 -37.24 -5.72
N SER A 24 20.54 -36.18 -5.46
CA SER A 24 19.98 -34.93 -4.97
C SER A 24 18.82 -34.57 -5.88
N GLY A 25 17.63 -34.34 -5.31
CA GLY A 25 16.47 -33.94 -6.08
C GLY A 25 16.82 -32.68 -6.88
N VAL A 26 16.99 -32.83 -8.17
CA VAL A 26 17.24 -31.69 -9.08
C VAL A 26 15.88 -31.19 -9.53
N ILE A 27 15.49 -30.03 -9.01
CA ILE A 27 14.32 -29.32 -9.58
C ILE A 27 14.67 -28.90 -11.00
N ASN A 28 13.97 -29.45 -11.97
CA ASN A 28 14.13 -29.02 -13.37
C ASN A 28 13.47 -27.66 -13.56
N VAL A 29 14.27 -26.59 -13.62
CA VAL A 29 13.77 -25.22 -13.83
C VAL A 29 13.63 -24.96 -15.32
N VAL A 30 12.37 -24.92 -15.78
CA VAL A 30 12.06 -24.58 -17.17
C VAL A 30 12.09 -23.06 -17.32
N ASN A 31 12.68 -22.57 -18.42
CA ASN A 31 12.80 -21.14 -18.72
C ASN A 31 13.58 -20.37 -17.64
N SER A 32 14.67 -20.95 -17.14
CA SER A 32 15.51 -20.31 -16.12
C SER A 32 16.04 -18.98 -16.62
N GLY A 33 15.87 -17.94 -15.84
CA GLY A 33 16.40 -16.60 -16.05
C GLY A 33 16.77 -15.99 -14.72
N VAL A 34 17.59 -14.96 -14.75
CA VAL A 34 17.98 -14.26 -13.53
C VAL A 34 16.78 -13.53 -12.90
N ARG A 35 16.66 -13.56 -11.58
CA ARG A 35 15.73 -12.76 -10.80
C ARG A 35 14.25 -13.04 -11.04
N ARG A 36 13.91 -14.24 -11.49
CA ARG A 36 12.53 -14.67 -11.69
C ARG A 36 12.00 -15.41 -10.48
N VAL A 37 10.75 -15.19 -10.14
CA VAL A 37 10.05 -16.01 -9.16
C VAL A 37 9.70 -17.35 -9.80
N MET A 38 10.03 -18.43 -9.11
CA MET A 38 9.71 -19.78 -9.55
C MET A 38 8.31 -20.16 -9.06
N THR A 39 7.52 -20.74 -9.94
CA THR A 39 6.22 -21.31 -9.64
C THR A 39 6.25 -22.80 -9.92
N ASP A 40 5.60 -23.57 -9.07
CA ASP A 40 5.44 -25.01 -9.29
C ASP A 40 4.51 -25.26 -10.47
N ILE A 41 4.82 -26.29 -11.27
CA ILE A 41 4.00 -26.70 -12.40
C ILE A 41 3.30 -28.04 -12.11
N ASP A 42 4.00 -29.01 -11.55
CA ASP A 42 3.54 -30.40 -11.45
C ASP A 42 4.11 -31.18 -10.25
N GLY A 43 4.68 -30.51 -9.27
CA GLY A 43 5.32 -31.09 -8.09
C GLY A 43 6.78 -31.51 -8.30
N ASP A 44 7.19 -31.82 -9.53
CA ASP A 44 8.56 -32.21 -9.87
C ASP A 44 9.32 -31.15 -10.65
N SER A 45 8.62 -30.15 -11.19
CA SER A 45 9.17 -29.09 -12.04
C SER A 45 8.75 -27.70 -11.57
N ALA A 46 9.67 -26.76 -11.63
CA ALA A 46 9.38 -25.36 -11.37
C ALA A 46 9.68 -24.50 -12.61
N ARG A 47 8.84 -23.51 -12.85
CA ARG A 47 9.02 -22.55 -13.95
C ARG A 47 9.48 -21.20 -13.41
N ALA A 48 10.52 -20.65 -14.01
CA ALA A 48 10.89 -19.26 -13.80
C ALA A 48 9.93 -18.34 -14.58
N ASN A 49 9.10 -17.61 -13.87
CA ASN A 49 8.04 -16.81 -14.46
C ASN A 49 8.62 -15.52 -15.10
N THR A 50 8.25 -15.23 -16.34
CA THR A 50 8.69 -14.02 -17.05
C THR A 50 7.91 -12.77 -16.62
N ASN A 51 6.70 -12.95 -16.10
CA ASN A 51 5.80 -11.86 -15.71
C ASN A 51 5.86 -11.53 -14.23
N LEU A 52 6.63 -12.30 -13.43
CA LEU A 52 6.84 -12.09 -12.02
C LEU A 52 8.35 -12.07 -11.74
N ILE A 53 8.88 -10.90 -11.52
CA ILE A 53 10.34 -10.69 -11.40
C ILE A 53 10.61 -9.99 -10.07
N PHE A 54 11.52 -10.57 -9.29
CA PHE A 54 12.08 -9.89 -8.12
C PHE A 54 13.50 -9.43 -8.46
N ASN A 55 13.70 -8.13 -8.49
CA ASN A 55 14.99 -7.53 -8.84
C ASN A 55 15.68 -7.00 -7.59
N ASP A 56 16.68 -7.72 -7.14
CA ASP A 56 17.57 -7.33 -6.05
C ASP A 56 18.86 -6.76 -6.67
N THR A 57 19.01 -5.46 -6.69
CA THR A 57 20.07 -4.76 -7.41
C THR A 57 21.32 -4.48 -6.59
N GLY A 58 21.51 -5.07 -5.42
CA GLY A 58 22.68 -4.60 -4.69
C GLY A 58 23.21 -5.42 -3.53
N GLY A 59 22.69 -6.59 -3.26
CA GLY A 59 23.15 -7.38 -2.11
C GLY A 59 22.88 -6.72 -0.75
N SER A 60 22.12 -5.64 -0.73
CA SER A 60 21.56 -5.02 0.48
C SER A 60 20.10 -5.39 0.58
N ALA A 61 19.67 -5.90 1.71
CA ALA A 61 18.31 -6.37 1.97
C ALA A 61 17.23 -5.27 1.86
N SER A 62 17.59 -4.08 1.43
CA SER A 62 16.72 -2.89 1.44
C SER A 62 16.19 -2.48 0.07
N GLU A 63 16.60 -3.11 -1.04
CA GLU A 63 16.33 -2.58 -2.38
C GLU A 63 15.81 -3.64 -3.35
N GLY A 64 14.79 -4.38 -2.97
CA GLY A 64 14.13 -5.33 -3.87
C GLY A 64 12.96 -4.68 -4.61
N LEU A 65 12.93 -4.82 -5.95
CA LEU A 65 11.81 -4.43 -6.78
C LEU A 65 11.05 -5.67 -7.24
N LEU A 66 9.79 -5.79 -6.86
CA LEU A 66 8.87 -6.79 -7.40
C LEU A 66 8.12 -6.18 -8.60
N THR A 67 8.34 -6.73 -9.78
CA THR A 67 7.61 -6.35 -10.99
C THR A 67 6.65 -7.47 -11.39
N VAL A 68 5.37 -7.12 -11.53
CA VAL A 68 4.33 -7.99 -12.06
C VAL A 68 3.84 -7.41 -13.38
N THR A 69 3.97 -8.18 -14.46
CA THR A 69 3.41 -7.81 -15.76
C THR A 69 2.11 -8.59 -15.96
N GLY A 70 0.99 -7.92 -15.73
CA GLY A 70 -0.34 -8.53 -15.75
C GLY A 70 -1.18 -8.09 -14.56
N ASP A 71 -2.28 -8.77 -14.34
CA ASP A 71 -3.23 -8.46 -13.26
C ASP A 71 -2.77 -9.03 -11.92
N VAL A 72 -3.01 -8.29 -10.85
CA VAL A 72 -2.80 -8.73 -9.47
C VAL A 72 -4.13 -8.72 -8.74
N ILE A 73 -4.54 -9.87 -8.22
CA ILE A 73 -5.72 -10.01 -7.37
C ILE A 73 -5.26 -10.30 -5.94
N ILE A 74 -5.60 -9.41 -5.03
CA ILE A 74 -5.35 -9.59 -3.60
C ILE A 74 -6.71 -9.83 -2.94
N SER A 75 -6.94 -11.04 -2.44
CA SER A 75 -8.24 -11.46 -1.91
C SER A 75 -8.50 -10.98 -0.48
N ASN A 76 -7.44 -10.58 0.22
CA ASN A 76 -7.50 -10.05 1.58
C ASN A 76 -6.87 -8.65 1.62
N ASP A 77 -6.26 -8.30 2.71
CA ASP A 77 -5.70 -6.97 2.93
C ASP A 77 -4.40 -6.75 2.13
N LEU A 78 -4.26 -5.56 1.56
CA LEU A 78 -3.01 -5.04 1.01
C LEU A 78 -2.48 -3.96 1.96
N THR A 79 -1.32 -4.20 2.56
CA THR A 79 -0.62 -3.19 3.35
C THR A 79 0.60 -2.70 2.57
N VAL A 80 0.63 -1.42 2.23
CA VAL A 80 1.78 -0.76 1.61
C VAL A 80 2.45 0.12 2.65
N GLN A 81 3.70 -0.20 2.99
CA GLN A 81 4.50 0.56 3.95
C GLN A 81 5.61 1.28 3.18
N GLY A 82 5.67 2.59 3.31
CA GLY A 82 6.67 3.40 2.61
C GLY A 82 6.37 4.89 2.68
N THR A 83 7.32 5.70 2.24
CA THR A 83 7.18 7.16 2.22
C THR A 83 6.44 7.69 1.00
N ALA A 84 6.30 6.87 -0.06
CA ALA A 84 5.56 7.21 -1.26
C ALA A 84 4.90 5.98 -1.86
N SER A 85 3.60 6.06 -2.06
CA SER A 85 2.83 5.07 -2.82
C SER A 85 2.16 5.79 -3.98
N PHE A 86 2.41 5.32 -5.20
CA PHE A 86 1.76 5.85 -6.40
C PHE A 86 0.75 4.83 -6.90
N LEU A 87 -0.47 5.28 -7.11
CA LEU A 87 -1.49 4.51 -7.78
C LEU A 87 -1.78 5.22 -9.11
N ASP A 88 -1.14 4.76 -10.19
CA ASP A 88 -1.32 5.29 -11.54
C ASP A 88 -2.36 4.45 -12.25
N THR A 89 -3.61 4.87 -12.19
CA THR A 89 -4.75 4.18 -12.77
C THR A 89 -5.68 5.17 -13.46
N GLU A 90 -6.34 4.75 -14.53
CA GLU A 90 -7.36 5.59 -15.17
C GLU A 90 -8.57 5.81 -14.25
N ASN A 91 -8.90 4.80 -13.42
CA ASN A 91 -10.03 4.86 -12.50
C ASN A 91 -9.67 4.23 -11.15
N LEU A 92 -9.91 4.97 -10.08
CA LEU A 92 -9.87 4.46 -8.71
C LEU A 92 -11.31 4.27 -8.20
N LEU A 93 -11.73 3.03 -8.00
CA LEU A 93 -13.02 2.69 -7.42
C LEU A 93 -12.87 2.31 -5.95
N VAL A 94 -13.39 3.15 -5.05
CA VAL A 94 -13.42 2.90 -3.61
C VAL A 94 -14.85 2.52 -3.22
N LYS A 95 -15.05 1.31 -2.67
CA LYS A 95 -16.35 0.82 -2.19
C LYS A 95 -16.67 1.29 -0.77
N ASP A 96 -15.69 1.72 -0.02
CA ASP A 96 -15.87 2.21 1.34
C ASP A 96 -16.66 3.53 1.35
N ARG A 97 -17.41 3.73 2.44
CA ARG A 97 -18.19 4.96 2.62
C ARG A 97 -17.32 6.17 2.95
N PHE A 98 -16.13 5.94 3.50
CA PHE A 98 -15.22 6.99 3.94
C PHE A 98 -13.80 6.69 3.49
N ILE A 99 -13.07 7.74 3.11
CA ILE A 99 -11.63 7.68 2.86
C ILE A 99 -10.96 8.41 4.02
N LEU A 100 -10.04 7.73 4.71
CA LEU A 100 -9.26 8.31 5.79
C LEU A 100 -7.94 8.83 5.22
N LEU A 101 -7.78 10.15 5.19
CA LEU A 101 -6.56 10.82 4.75
C LEU A 101 -5.75 11.28 5.97
N ALA A 102 -4.42 11.38 5.81
CA ALA A 102 -3.48 11.84 6.84
C ALA A 102 -3.55 11.03 8.16
N SER A 103 -3.94 9.75 8.09
CA SER A 103 -3.97 8.85 9.24
C SER A 103 -2.56 8.60 9.76
N GLY A 104 -2.34 8.76 11.06
CA GLY A 104 -1.02 8.53 11.70
C GLY A 104 -0.13 9.76 11.80
N SER A 105 -0.55 10.92 11.32
CA SER A 105 0.11 12.18 11.65
C SER A 105 -0.09 12.48 13.13
N ALA A 106 0.99 12.63 13.89
CA ALA A 106 0.92 13.03 15.29
C ALA A 106 0.62 14.54 15.35
N GLY A 107 -0.66 14.91 15.29
CA GLY A 107 -1.05 16.30 15.43
C GLY A 107 -2.12 16.75 14.42
N THR A 108 -2.49 18.01 14.54
CA THR A 108 -3.36 18.71 13.59
C THR A 108 -2.56 18.99 12.32
N GLY A 109 -2.76 18.21 11.28
CA GLY A 109 -2.13 18.38 9.98
C GLY A 109 -3.11 18.88 8.93
N ASP A 110 -2.58 19.47 7.87
CA ASP A 110 -3.33 19.79 6.67
C ASP A 110 -3.55 18.53 5.85
N GLY A 111 -4.64 18.48 5.11
CA GLY A 111 -4.92 17.32 4.26
C GLY A 111 -6.09 17.57 3.33
N GLY A 112 -6.00 17.02 2.12
CA GLY A 112 -7.02 17.26 1.12
C GLY A 112 -6.80 16.54 -0.19
N ILE A 113 -7.42 17.06 -1.23
CA ILE A 113 -7.37 16.53 -2.59
C ILE A 113 -6.86 17.64 -3.51
N VAL A 114 -5.87 17.31 -4.32
CA VAL A 114 -5.34 18.20 -5.37
C VAL A 114 -5.74 17.64 -6.73
N ILE A 115 -6.36 18.49 -7.55
CA ILE A 115 -6.70 18.17 -8.93
C ILE A 115 -5.67 18.82 -9.81
N GLN A 116 -4.73 18.04 -10.32
CA GLN A 116 -3.59 18.54 -11.09
C GLN A 116 -4.04 19.30 -12.35
N GLN A 117 -3.42 20.45 -12.57
CA GLN A 117 -3.66 21.34 -13.71
C GLN A 117 -2.35 21.59 -14.45
N GLY A 118 -2.03 20.74 -15.42
CA GLY A 118 -0.89 20.93 -16.32
C GLY A 118 0.49 20.65 -15.72
N THR A 119 0.92 21.39 -14.72
CA THR A 119 2.21 21.19 -14.05
C THR A 119 2.15 20.00 -13.09
N GLN A 120 3.18 19.16 -13.09
CA GLN A 120 3.25 17.98 -12.22
C GLN A 120 3.13 18.41 -10.75
N ASN A 121 2.30 17.67 -9.99
CA ASN A 121 2.02 17.86 -8.57
C ASN A 121 1.39 19.22 -8.20
N VAL A 122 1.00 20.03 -9.19
CA VAL A 122 0.39 21.36 -8.97
C VAL A 122 -1.02 21.39 -9.51
N GLY A 123 -1.96 21.91 -8.73
CA GLY A 123 -3.36 21.98 -9.16
C GLY A 123 -4.28 22.72 -8.21
N ASP A 124 -5.56 22.68 -8.55
CA ASP A 124 -6.62 23.21 -7.71
C ASP A 124 -6.87 22.26 -6.53
N THR A 125 -6.98 22.83 -5.36
CA THR A 125 -6.98 22.07 -4.11
C THR A 125 -8.23 22.36 -3.30
N PHE A 126 -8.82 21.29 -2.77
CA PHE A 126 -9.81 21.31 -1.70
C PHE A 126 -9.22 20.59 -0.49
N ALA A 127 -8.94 21.32 0.57
CA ALA A 127 -8.24 20.78 1.72
C ALA A 127 -8.70 21.38 3.05
N TYR A 128 -8.40 20.66 4.13
CA TYR A 128 -8.57 21.10 5.50
C TYR A 128 -7.28 21.74 5.98
N ASP A 129 -7.35 23.02 6.38
CA ASP A 129 -6.26 23.73 7.06
C ASP A 129 -6.33 23.40 8.56
N GLY A 130 -5.66 22.35 8.96
CA GLY A 130 -5.62 21.90 10.34
C GLY A 130 -4.60 22.64 11.20
N LEU A 131 -3.58 23.21 10.56
CA LEU A 131 -2.47 23.86 11.25
C LEU A 131 -2.80 25.29 11.68
N SER A 132 -3.66 26.00 10.96
CA SER A 132 -3.90 27.43 11.20
C SER A 132 -5.34 27.69 11.60
N THR A 133 -6.30 27.50 10.70
CA THR A 133 -7.66 27.99 10.89
C THR A 133 -8.68 26.94 11.31
N SER A 134 -8.32 25.66 11.21
CA SER A 134 -9.24 24.52 11.41
C SER A 134 -10.48 24.58 10.50
N ARG A 135 -10.29 24.99 9.25
CA ARG A 135 -11.36 25.15 8.25
C ARG A 135 -11.05 24.44 6.95
N TRP A 136 -12.08 24.08 6.24
CA TRP A 136 -11.99 23.67 4.85
C TRP A 136 -11.85 24.88 3.96
N GLY A 137 -10.98 24.76 2.95
CA GLY A 137 -10.72 25.84 2.00
C GLY A 137 -10.33 25.33 0.64
N VAL A 138 -10.15 26.28 -0.27
CA VAL A 138 -9.70 26.04 -1.64
C VAL A 138 -8.57 26.99 -1.98
N THR A 139 -7.66 26.53 -2.82
CA THR A 139 -6.63 27.37 -3.43
C THR A 139 -6.28 26.82 -4.81
N SER A 140 -5.79 27.68 -5.68
CA SER A 140 -5.26 27.32 -6.99
C SER A 140 -3.74 27.20 -6.95
N SER A 141 -3.20 26.47 -7.93
CA SER A 141 -1.74 26.32 -8.09
C SER A 141 -0.99 25.80 -6.85
N PHE A 142 -1.65 25.00 -6.04
CA PHE A 142 -1.04 24.36 -4.88
C PHE A 142 -0.15 23.19 -5.31
N ASN A 143 1.05 23.12 -4.75
CA ASN A 143 1.92 21.96 -4.94
C ASN A 143 1.66 20.92 -3.87
N ALA A 144 1.26 19.70 -4.27
CA ALA A 144 0.94 18.59 -3.38
C ALA A 144 2.13 18.09 -2.54
N GLU A 145 3.35 18.49 -2.87
CA GLU A 145 4.56 18.17 -2.10
C GLU A 145 4.80 19.15 -0.93
N ASN A 146 4.02 20.24 -0.86
CA ASN A 146 4.16 21.20 0.24
C ASN A 146 3.70 20.58 1.57
N SER A 147 4.37 20.96 2.64
CA SER A 147 4.09 20.49 3.99
C SER A 147 2.93 21.22 4.68
N GLY A 148 2.41 22.29 4.08
CA GLY A 148 1.32 23.11 4.64
C GLY A 148 0.42 23.67 3.56
N PHE A 149 -0.84 23.88 3.91
CA PHE A 149 -1.90 24.39 3.06
C PHE A 149 -2.36 25.76 3.56
N THR A 150 -2.33 26.75 2.68
CA THR A 150 -2.88 28.08 2.96
C THR A 150 -3.95 28.37 1.91
N PRO A 151 -5.24 28.39 2.31
CA PRO A 151 -6.33 28.59 1.37
C PRO A 151 -6.47 30.05 0.94
N ASP A 152 -6.82 30.27 -0.33
CA ASP A 152 -7.22 31.57 -0.86
C ASP A 152 -8.65 31.93 -0.43
N ALA A 153 -9.48 30.92 -0.24
CA ALA A 153 -10.85 31.07 0.22
C ALA A 153 -11.27 29.90 1.13
N PHE A 154 -12.06 30.22 2.14
CA PHE A 154 -12.60 29.22 3.06
C PHE A 154 -14.03 28.82 2.69
N MET A 155 -14.37 27.57 2.97
CA MET A 155 -15.75 27.10 2.95
C MET A 155 -16.50 27.66 4.16
N ALA A 156 -17.65 28.31 3.90
CA ALA A 156 -18.54 28.73 4.96
C ALA A 156 -19.32 27.53 5.51
N ALA A 157 -19.38 27.41 6.82
CA ALA A 157 -20.27 26.47 7.47
C ALA A 157 -21.61 27.15 7.74
N VAL A 158 -22.71 26.44 7.43
CA VAL A 158 -24.06 26.87 7.82
C VAL A 158 -24.47 26.06 9.04
N VAL A 159 -24.68 26.75 10.13
CA VAL A 159 -25.16 26.15 11.39
C VAL A 159 -26.63 26.42 11.55
N VAL A 160 -27.43 25.36 11.64
CA VAL A 160 -28.87 25.46 11.88
C VAL A 160 -29.13 25.29 13.36
N GLY A 161 -29.65 26.34 13.98
CA GLY A 161 -30.01 26.35 15.39
C GLY A 161 -31.48 25.96 15.65
N VAL A 162 -31.74 25.53 16.86
CA VAL A 162 -33.11 25.20 17.33
C VAL A 162 -33.76 26.32 18.11
N GLY A 163 -33.09 27.45 18.30
CA GLY A 163 -33.56 28.62 19.04
C GLY A 163 -33.54 29.89 18.18
N SER A 164 -34.13 30.97 18.74
CA SER A 164 -34.17 32.30 18.06
C SER A 164 -32.94 33.14 18.25
N ALA A 165 -31.98 32.71 19.07
CA ALA A 165 -30.72 33.41 19.31
C ALA A 165 -29.53 32.61 18.78
N LEU A 166 -28.41 33.30 18.56
CA LEU A 166 -27.13 32.65 18.20
C LEU A 166 -26.80 31.58 19.26
N PRO A 167 -26.57 30.34 18.86
CA PRO A 167 -26.27 29.27 19.81
C PRO A 167 -24.89 29.48 20.43
N THR A 168 -24.85 29.66 21.74
CA THR A 168 -23.59 29.72 22.50
C THR A 168 -22.90 28.36 22.64
N SER A 169 -23.64 27.30 22.31
CA SER A 169 -23.16 25.91 22.39
C SER A 169 -22.51 25.38 21.10
N VAL A 170 -22.50 26.16 20.03
CA VAL A 170 -21.81 25.75 18.78
C VAL A 170 -20.30 25.76 19.03
N ALA A 171 -19.62 24.68 18.60
CA ALA A 171 -18.17 24.60 18.72
C ALA A 171 -17.51 25.83 18.09
N SER A 172 -16.51 26.40 18.77
CA SER A 172 -15.84 27.63 18.38
C SER A 172 -15.31 27.64 16.92
N ARG A 173 -14.96 26.46 16.40
CA ARG A 173 -14.57 26.29 15.00
C ARG A 173 -15.64 26.69 13.99
N TYR A 174 -16.92 26.70 14.39
CA TYR A 174 -18.03 27.10 13.53
C TYR A 174 -18.49 28.53 13.79
N GLN A 175 -17.96 29.19 14.84
CA GLN A 175 -18.22 30.59 15.17
C GLN A 175 -17.19 31.53 14.54
N GLN A 176 -16.63 31.16 13.41
CA GLN A 176 -15.59 31.94 12.74
C GLN A 176 -16.19 32.91 11.73
N SER A 177 -15.51 34.02 11.51
CA SER A 177 -15.90 35.04 10.54
C SER A 177 -16.24 34.45 9.16
N GLY A 178 -17.35 34.87 8.61
CA GLY A 178 -17.89 34.39 7.33
C GLY A 178 -18.78 33.14 7.44
N ASN A 179 -18.85 32.45 8.57
CA ASN A 179 -19.81 31.35 8.76
C ASN A 179 -21.22 31.91 8.97
N ILE A 180 -22.22 31.13 8.61
CA ILE A 180 -23.63 31.50 8.63
C ILE A 180 -24.35 30.70 9.71
N PHE A 181 -25.17 31.38 10.49
CA PHE A 181 -26.10 30.75 11.41
C PHE A 181 -27.52 31.08 10.99
N THR A 182 -28.37 30.06 10.93
CA THR A 182 -29.83 30.21 10.70
C THR A 182 -30.56 29.83 11.95
N SER A 183 -31.36 30.77 12.51
CA SER A 183 -32.20 30.50 13.70
C SER A 183 -33.43 29.66 13.36
N ALA A 184 -34.06 29.07 14.36
CA ALA A 184 -35.33 28.37 14.18
C ALA A 184 -36.47 29.28 13.73
N SER A 185 -36.37 30.59 13.99
CA SER A 185 -37.31 31.62 13.51
C SER A 185 -37.10 32.02 12.06
N GLY A 186 -36.02 31.53 11.42
CA GLY A 186 -35.67 31.85 10.03
C GLY A 186 -34.75 33.07 9.87
N ASP A 187 -34.27 33.65 10.98
CA ASP A 187 -33.29 34.75 10.89
C ASP A 187 -31.91 34.19 10.48
N VAL A 188 -31.20 34.97 9.67
CA VAL A 188 -29.86 34.63 9.20
C VAL A 188 -28.84 35.59 9.81
N TYR A 189 -27.84 35.05 10.44
CA TYR A 189 -26.72 35.78 11.03
C TYR A 189 -25.42 35.37 10.37
N ILE A 190 -24.50 36.32 10.22
CA ILE A 190 -23.13 36.04 9.74
C ILE A 190 -22.18 36.34 10.90
N TYR A 191 -21.32 35.38 11.21
CA TYR A 191 -20.25 35.62 12.17
C TYR A 191 -19.22 36.58 11.58
N SER A 192 -18.84 37.59 12.30
CA SER A 192 -17.87 38.63 11.90
C SER A 192 -16.68 38.67 12.86
#